data_ed2331dc1457ef6db22ba9977d8de39f
#
_entry.id   ed2331dc1457ef6db22ba9977d8de39f
#
_cell.length_a   1.000
_cell.length_b   1.000
_cell.length_c   1.000
_cell.angle_alpha   90.00
_cell.angle_beta   90.00
_cell.angle_gamma   90.00
#
_symmetry.space_group_name_H-M   'P 1'
#
loop_
_entity.id
_entity.type
_entity.pdbx_description
1 polymer ?
#
loop_
_entity_poly.entity_id
_entity_poly.type
_entity_poly.pdbx_seq_one_letter_code
_entity_poly.pdbx_strand_id
1 'polypeptide(L)'
;MQQHWESGSLSESEEKKDSSMKRKKLIIIIVAVAALAAACIAVFVLKEMKDSKNSSANVVAWDVDIEEDELPETDEILIPGYDSMTMAANTKEQAVSMGNPADNNCYFVIILKLEDGTKLYESEYLKPGEGLNEITMEQELEPGEYQAIIEYKCYSLEDKSSLNGGSAQFNLIVK
;
A
#
# COMPACT_ATOMS: atom_id res chain seq x y z
N MET A 1 74.89 -40.99 3.00
CA MET A 1 73.63 -41.45 2.44
C MET A 1 72.56 -41.22 3.49
N GLN A 2 71.91 -40.04 3.52
CA GLN A 2 70.68 -39.73 4.27
C GLN A 2 70.46 -38.20 4.26
N GLN A 3 69.72 -37.69 3.31
CA GLN A 3 69.00 -36.41 3.42
C GLN A 3 68.07 -36.27 2.21
N HIS A 4 66.81 -36.78 2.29
CA HIS A 4 65.77 -36.51 1.27
C HIS A 4 64.37 -36.76 1.71
N TRP A 5 63.98 -36.49 2.96
CA TRP A 5 62.59 -36.75 3.45
C TRP A 5 61.84 -35.62 4.18
N GLU A 6 62.39 -34.40 4.27
CA GLU A 6 61.74 -33.36 5.08
C GLU A 6 61.04 -32.25 4.28
N SER A 7 61.18 -32.16 2.96
CA SER A 7 60.58 -31.07 2.19
C SER A 7 59.11 -31.28 1.76
N GLY A 8 58.62 -32.52 1.77
CA GLY A 8 57.26 -32.84 1.32
C GLY A 8 56.15 -32.61 2.34
N SER A 9 56.42 -32.66 3.64
CA SER A 9 55.41 -32.58 4.68
C SER A 9 55.02 -31.13 5.05
N LEU A 10 55.91 -30.17 4.85
CA LEU A 10 55.63 -28.76 5.15
C LEU A 10 54.76 -28.08 4.11
N SER A 11 54.91 -28.42 2.82
CA SER A 11 54.07 -27.84 1.76
C SER A 11 52.61 -28.30 1.81
N GLU A 12 52.38 -29.57 2.17
CA GLU A 12 51.04 -30.15 2.27
C GLU A 12 50.20 -29.59 3.47
N SER A 13 50.90 -29.28 4.57
CA SER A 13 50.28 -28.65 5.74
C SER A 13 49.90 -27.18 5.54
N GLU A 14 50.69 -26.42 4.78
CA GLU A 14 50.42 -25.03 4.44
C GLU A 14 49.25 -24.90 3.43
N GLU A 15 49.18 -25.76 2.43
CA GLU A 15 48.12 -25.78 1.43
C GLU A 15 46.74 -26.15 2.06
N LYS A 16 46.71 -27.13 2.98
CA LYS A 16 45.54 -27.47 3.77
C LYS A 16 45.06 -26.34 4.68
N LYS A 17 45.99 -25.60 5.25
CA LYS A 17 45.68 -24.45 6.14
C LYS A 17 45.13 -23.28 5.35
N ASP A 18 45.64 -22.98 4.17
CA ASP A 18 45.17 -21.91 3.30
C ASP A 18 43.76 -22.25 2.73
N SER A 19 43.50 -23.48 2.30
CA SER A 19 42.20 -23.91 1.83
C SER A 19 41.13 -23.88 2.94
N SER A 20 41.48 -24.20 4.18
CA SER A 20 40.62 -24.11 5.36
C SER A 20 40.26 -22.67 5.70
N MET A 21 41.25 -21.74 5.60
CA MET A 21 40.98 -20.30 5.83
C MET A 21 40.10 -19.69 4.74
N LYS A 22 40.29 -20.07 3.47
CA LYS A 22 39.43 -19.63 2.36
C LYS A 22 37.97 -20.11 2.52
N ARG A 23 37.79 -21.36 2.92
CA ARG A 23 36.46 -21.93 3.24
C ARG A 23 35.76 -21.19 4.41
N LYS A 24 36.48 -20.92 5.50
CA LYS A 24 35.95 -20.15 6.65
C LYS A 24 35.57 -18.73 6.25
N LYS A 25 36.39 -18.03 5.46
CA LYS A 25 36.04 -16.69 4.94
C LYS A 25 34.81 -16.72 4.05
N LEU A 26 34.72 -17.73 3.15
CA LEU A 26 33.56 -17.90 2.29
C LEU A 26 32.25 -18.13 3.11
N ILE A 27 32.32 -18.98 4.14
CA ILE A 27 31.17 -19.24 5.01
C ILE A 27 30.75 -17.96 5.74
N ILE A 28 31.68 -17.16 6.25
CA ILE A 28 31.38 -15.89 6.93
C ILE A 28 30.68 -14.91 5.96
N ILE A 29 31.14 -14.83 4.71
CA ILE A 29 30.52 -13.97 3.69
C ILE A 29 29.08 -14.44 3.38
N ILE A 30 28.87 -15.74 3.21
CA ILE A 30 27.54 -16.30 2.94
C ILE A 30 26.57 -16.01 4.11
N VAL A 31 27.02 -16.18 5.35
CA VAL A 31 26.21 -15.88 6.54
C VAL A 31 25.90 -14.39 6.65
N ALA A 32 26.87 -13.52 6.35
CA ALA A 32 26.66 -12.07 6.35
C ALA A 32 25.64 -11.63 5.28
N VAL A 33 25.72 -12.19 4.06
CA VAL A 33 24.77 -11.91 2.98
C VAL A 33 23.35 -12.41 3.33
N ALA A 34 23.27 -13.61 3.91
CA ALA A 34 21.98 -14.17 4.35
C ALA A 34 21.35 -13.32 5.47
N ALA A 35 22.13 -12.82 6.41
CA ALA A 35 21.66 -11.92 7.48
C ALA A 35 21.17 -10.58 6.93
N LEU A 36 21.86 -9.99 5.94
CA LEU A 36 21.42 -8.77 5.27
C LEU A 36 20.13 -8.97 4.48
N ALA A 37 20.01 -10.09 3.77
CA ALA A 37 18.77 -10.42 3.05
C ALA A 37 17.57 -10.59 4.00
N ALA A 38 17.78 -11.29 5.13
CA ALA A 38 16.74 -11.44 6.16
C ALA A 38 16.32 -10.10 6.78
N ALA A 39 17.27 -9.18 7.03
CA ALA A 39 16.98 -7.83 7.52
C ALA A 39 16.17 -7.01 6.50
N CYS A 40 16.49 -7.09 5.21
CA CYS A 40 15.73 -6.41 4.15
C CYS A 40 14.30 -6.95 4.03
N ILE A 41 14.11 -8.28 4.12
CA ILE A 41 12.78 -8.89 4.12
C ILE A 41 11.98 -8.47 5.36
N ALA A 42 12.60 -8.44 6.54
CA ALA A 42 11.94 -7.99 7.76
C ALA A 42 11.48 -6.53 7.69
N VAL A 43 12.31 -5.63 7.13
CA VAL A 43 11.95 -4.22 6.93
C VAL A 43 10.81 -4.09 5.92
N PHE A 44 10.83 -4.87 4.83
CA PHE A 44 9.77 -4.87 3.82
C PHE A 44 8.44 -5.38 4.40
N VAL A 45 8.46 -6.50 5.13
CA VAL A 45 7.25 -7.06 5.80
C VAL A 45 6.72 -6.11 6.88
N LEU A 46 7.59 -5.46 7.66
CA LEU A 46 7.17 -4.49 8.68
C LEU A 46 6.57 -3.22 8.05
N LYS A 47 7.03 -2.83 6.87
CA LYS A 47 6.44 -1.71 6.12
C LYS A 47 5.04 -2.06 5.62
N GLU A 48 4.86 -3.22 4.99
CA GLU A 48 3.53 -3.69 4.55
C GLU A 48 2.57 -3.91 5.73
N MET A 49 3.04 -4.42 6.86
CA MET A 49 2.21 -4.57 8.07
C MET A 49 1.84 -3.24 8.71
N LYS A 50 2.64 -2.19 8.55
CA LYS A 50 2.33 -0.85 9.07
C LYS A 50 1.30 -0.16 8.18
N ASP A 51 1.40 -0.32 6.86
CA ASP A 51 0.44 0.23 5.91
C ASP A 51 -0.94 -0.48 6.03
N SER A 52 -0.95 -1.79 6.32
CA SER A 52 -2.19 -2.56 6.53
C SER A 52 -2.92 -2.27 7.85
N LYS A 53 -2.24 -1.77 8.89
CA LYS A 53 -2.90 -1.47 10.18
C LYS A 53 -3.63 -0.15 10.21
N ASN A 54 -3.37 0.76 9.27
CA ASN A 54 -4.01 2.08 9.25
C ASN A 54 -5.36 2.10 8.53
N SER A 55 -5.69 1.07 7.78
CA SER A 55 -6.83 1.07 6.88
C SER A 55 -8.12 0.46 7.46
N SER A 56 -8.03 -0.52 8.34
CA SER A 56 -9.22 -1.25 8.82
C SER A 56 -9.95 -0.60 9.99
N ALA A 57 -9.37 0.45 10.63
CA ALA A 57 -9.96 1.05 11.82
C ALA A 57 -11.08 2.06 11.54
N ASN A 58 -11.19 2.57 10.30
CA ASN A 58 -12.06 3.69 9.93
C ASN A 58 -13.18 3.30 8.97
N VAL A 59 -13.34 2.00 8.67
CA VAL A 59 -14.46 1.51 7.84
C VAL A 59 -15.72 1.44 8.69
N VAL A 60 -16.75 2.13 8.26
CA VAL A 60 -18.07 2.22 8.91
C VAL A 60 -19.16 1.76 7.97
N ALA A 61 -20.33 1.42 8.51
CA ALA A 61 -21.52 1.28 7.69
C ALA A 61 -21.85 2.64 7.05
N TRP A 62 -21.97 2.67 5.74
CA TRP A 62 -22.21 3.88 4.96
C TRP A 62 -23.54 3.72 4.23
N ASP A 63 -24.52 4.40 4.78
CA ASP A 63 -25.88 4.43 4.23
C ASP A 63 -26.13 5.85 3.74
N VAL A 64 -26.17 6.00 2.43
CA VAL A 64 -26.56 7.23 1.77
C VAL A 64 -27.89 6.95 1.10
N ASP A 65 -28.93 7.68 1.49
CA ASP A 65 -30.21 7.66 0.80
C ASP A 65 -30.01 8.14 -0.64
N ILE A 66 -29.85 7.19 -1.56
CA ILE A 66 -29.91 7.47 -2.99
C ILE A 66 -31.39 7.50 -3.36
N GLU A 67 -31.84 8.60 -3.96
CA GLU A 67 -33.25 8.71 -4.37
C GLU A 67 -33.58 7.56 -5.32
N GLU A 68 -34.76 6.92 -5.15
CA GLU A 68 -35.17 5.75 -5.94
C GLU A 68 -35.15 6.00 -7.48
N ASP A 69 -35.27 7.27 -7.90
CA ASP A 69 -35.21 7.67 -9.32
C ASP A 69 -33.76 7.64 -9.88
N GLU A 70 -32.75 7.53 -9.03
CA GLU A 70 -31.32 7.44 -9.43
C GLU A 70 -30.77 5.99 -9.42
N LEU A 71 -31.58 5.02 -9.00
CA LEU A 71 -31.17 3.62 -9.01
C LEU A 71 -31.13 3.11 -10.48
N PRO A 72 -30.03 2.50 -10.89
CA PRO A 72 -29.92 1.95 -12.24
C PRO A 72 -30.90 0.77 -12.45
N GLU A 73 -31.52 0.72 -13.61
CA GLU A 73 -32.38 -0.41 -14.01
C GLU A 73 -31.58 -1.70 -14.36
N THR A 74 -30.24 -1.65 -14.31
CA THR A 74 -29.33 -2.71 -14.76
C THR A 74 -28.15 -2.84 -13.79
N ASP A 75 -27.23 -3.78 -14.04
CA ASP A 75 -25.98 -4.03 -13.30
C ASP A 75 -24.97 -2.85 -13.38
N GLU A 76 -25.44 -1.62 -13.45
CA GLU A 76 -24.61 -0.42 -13.46
C GLU A 76 -24.06 -0.15 -12.05
N ILE A 77 -22.82 0.37 -12.01
CA ILE A 77 -22.13 0.72 -10.78
C ILE A 77 -22.46 2.16 -10.42
N LEU A 78 -23.05 2.37 -9.23
CA LEU A 78 -23.34 3.68 -8.68
C LEU A 78 -22.04 4.33 -8.21
N ILE A 79 -21.70 5.48 -8.79
CA ILE A 79 -20.48 6.25 -8.47
C ILE A 79 -20.90 7.54 -7.74
N PRO A 80 -20.62 7.67 -6.43
CA PRO A 80 -20.93 8.91 -5.70
C PRO A 80 -20.13 10.10 -6.24
N GLY A 81 -20.81 11.22 -6.46
CA GLY A 81 -20.20 12.50 -6.80
C GLY A 81 -20.19 13.47 -5.62
N TYR A 82 -19.34 14.49 -5.68
CA TYR A 82 -19.23 15.56 -4.68
C TYR A 82 -19.11 16.90 -5.39
N ASP A 83 -19.87 17.89 -4.97
CA ASP A 83 -19.69 19.28 -5.44
C ASP A 83 -18.47 19.91 -4.77
N SER A 84 -18.32 19.69 -3.47
CA SER A 84 -17.20 20.16 -2.68
C SER A 84 -16.96 19.30 -1.45
N MET A 85 -15.75 19.32 -0.94
CA MET A 85 -15.35 18.68 0.32
C MET A 85 -14.52 19.66 1.13
N THR A 86 -14.74 19.69 2.46
CA THR A 86 -13.95 20.53 3.36
C THR A 86 -13.01 19.66 4.19
N MET A 87 -11.73 20.04 4.26
CA MET A 87 -10.71 19.36 5.06
C MET A 87 -10.00 20.33 6.00
N ALA A 88 -9.43 19.80 7.08
CA ALA A 88 -8.63 20.57 8.01
C ALA A 88 -7.23 20.85 7.43
N ALA A 89 -6.72 22.08 7.64
CA ALA A 89 -5.39 22.45 7.20
C ALA A 89 -4.30 21.94 8.15
N ASN A 90 -3.09 21.74 7.61
CA ASN A 90 -1.89 21.39 8.38
C ASN A 90 -2.04 20.13 9.24
N THR A 91 -2.84 19.18 8.81
CA THR A 91 -2.98 17.85 9.42
C THR A 91 -3.28 16.81 8.35
N LYS A 92 -2.84 15.57 8.61
CA LYS A 92 -3.13 14.44 7.73
C LYS A 92 -4.46 13.76 8.08
N GLU A 93 -4.90 13.87 9.32
CA GLU A 93 -6.16 13.30 9.79
C GLU A 93 -7.33 14.16 9.30
N GLN A 94 -8.22 13.55 8.52
CA GLN A 94 -9.35 14.23 7.89
C GLN A 94 -10.65 13.51 8.16
N ALA A 95 -11.65 14.26 8.61
CA ALA A 95 -13.03 13.79 8.63
C ALA A 95 -13.62 13.84 7.22
N VAL A 96 -14.17 12.73 6.76
CA VAL A 96 -14.72 12.58 5.41
C VAL A 96 -16.04 11.79 5.46
N SER A 97 -16.76 11.78 4.34
CA SER A 97 -17.86 10.85 4.10
C SER A 97 -17.74 10.33 2.68
N MET A 98 -17.08 9.19 2.53
CA MET A 98 -16.86 8.53 1.25
C MET A 98 -17.15 7.05 1.40
N GLY A 99 -17.78 6.41 0.42
CA GLY A 99 -18.09 5.00 0.57
C GLY A 99 -18.53 4.33 -0.72
N ASN A 100 -18.88 3.07 -0.58
CA ASN A 100 -19.42 2.22 -1.61
C ASN A 100 -20.92 2.04 -1.34
N PRO A 101 -21.80 2.52 -2.22
CA PRO A 101 -23.26 2.33 -2.09
C PRO A 101 -23.62 0.87 -1.84
N ALA A 102 -24.64 0.64 -1.01
CA ALA A 102 -25.08 -0.70 -0.63
C ALA A 102 -25.63 -1.51 -1.82
N ASP A 103 -26.14 -0.82 -2.83
CA ASP A 103 -26.73 -1.42 -4.04
C ASP A 103 -25.68 -1.81 -5.09
N ASN A 104 -24.42 -1.45 -4.89
CA ASN A 104 -23.34 -1.90 -5.78
C ASN A 104 -23.05 -3.39 -5.62
N ASN A 105 -22.67 -4.04 -6.73
CA ASN A 105 -22.27 -5.45 -6.74
C ASN A 105 -20.75 -5.63 -6.98
N CYS A 106 -19.94 -4.75 -6.36
CA CYS A 106 -18.48 -4.78 -6.49
C CYS A 106 -17.80 -4.16 -5.26
N TYR A 107 -16.51 -4.47 -5.07
CA TYR A 107 -15.67 -3.71 -4.16
C TYR A 107 -15.28 -2.37 -4.77
N PHE A 108 -15.15 -1.33 -3.93
CA PHE A 108 -14.46 -0.10 -4.30
C PHE A 108 -13.08 -0.03 -3.66
N VAL A 109 -12.14 0.56 -4.39
CA VAL A 109 -10.94 1.21 -3.86
C VAL A 109 -11.04 2.68 -4.25
N ILE A 110 -11.12 3.56 -3.24
CA ILE A 110 -11.28 5.00 -3.41
C ILE A 110 -9.90 5.66 -3.38
N ILE A 111 -9.58 6.45 -4.40
CA ILE A 111 -8.34 7.21 -4.47
C ILE A 111 -8.69 8.69 -4.55
N LEU A 112 -8.11 9.48 -3.65
CA LEU A 112 -8.21 10.93 -3.64
C LEU A 112 -6.92 11.54 -4.17
N LYS A 113 -7.03 12.44 -5.16
CA LYS A 113 -5.89 13.11 -5.81
C LYS A 113 -6.18 14.60 -5.98
N LEU A 114 -5.13 15.41 -6.06
CA LEU A 114 -5.22 16.74 -6.64
C LEU A 114 -5.24 16.66 -8.18
N GLU A 115 -5.67 17.74 -8.83
CA GLU A 115 -5.73 17.80 -10.31
C GLU A 115 -4.36 17.59 -10.98
N ASP A 116 -3.26 17.96 -10.30
CA ASP A 116 -1.89 17.74 -10.77
C ASP A 116 -1.43 16.26 -10.68
N GLY A 117 -2.30 15.37 -10.18
CA GLY A 117 -2.04 13.95 -9.99
C GLY A 117 -1.42 13.58 -8.66
N THR A 118 -1.17 14.54 -7.77
CA THR A 118 -0.67 14.27 -6.41
C THR A 118 -1.67 13.43 -5.63
N LYS A 119 -1.29 12.21 -5.25
CA LYS A 119 -2.14 11.31 -4.47
C LYS A 119 -2.18 11.77 -3.02
N LEU A 120 -3.39 11.94 -2.49
CA LEU A 120 -3.65 12.30 -1.11
C LEU A 120 -4.03 11.08 -0.25
N TYR A 121 -4.77 10.13 -0.82
CA TYR A 121 -5.25 8.97 -0.10
C TYR A 121 -5.59 7.82 -1.06
N GLU A 122 -5.50 6.58 -0.59
CA GLU A 122 -5.99 5.37 -1.24
C GLU A 122 -6.54 4.42 -0.18
N SER A 123 -7.78 3.96 -0.37
CA SER A 123 -8.45 3.06 0.57
C SER A 123 -8.06 1.60 0.34
N GLU A 124 -8.38 0.75 1.33
CA GLU A 124 -8.52 -0.67 1.11
C GLU A 124 -9.83 -0.98 0.33
N TYR A 125 -10.10 -2.26 0.11
CA TYR A 125 -11.36 -2.70 -0.51
C TYR A 125 -12.54 -2.42 0.41
N LEU A 126 -13.46 -1.59 -0.04
CA LEU A 126 -14.74 -1.33 0.61
C LEU A 126 -15.81 -2.21 -0.02
N LYS A 127 -16.51 -2.98 0.78
CA LYS A 127 -17.68 -3.74 0.34
C LYS A 127 -18.86 -2.80 0.09
N PRO A 128 -19.88 -3.26 -0.65
CA PRO A 128 -21.16 -2.56 -0.69
C PRO A 128 -21.68 -2.22 0.71
N GLY A 129 -22.10 -0.99 0.93
CA GLY A 129 -22.53 -0.46 2.24
C GLY A 129 -21.41 -0.12 3.22
N GLU A 130 -20.14 -0.22 2.83
CA GLU A 130 -19.00 0.20 3.65
C GLU A 130 -18.47 1.58 3.20
N GLY A 131 -18.07 2.40 4.17
CA GLY A 131 -17.49 3.71 3.91
C GLY A 131 -16.46 4.16 4.93
N LEU A 132 -15.97 5.37 4.73
CA LEU A 132 -14.92 6.01 5.50
C LEU A 132 -15.49 7.31 6.10
N ASN A 133 -15.35 7.48 7.40
CA ASN A 133 -15.66 8.72 8.11
C ASN A 133 -14.43 9.53 8.53
N GLU A 134 -13.27 8.89 8.48
CA GLU A 134 -11.97 9.49 8.77
C GLU A 134 -10.89 8.83 7.92
N ILE A 135 -9.95 9.63 7.43
CA ILE A 135 -8.78 9.15 6.66
C ILE A 135 -7.50 9.81 7.15
N THR A 136 -6.36 9.16 6.93
CA THR A 136 -5.05 9.77 7.10
C THR A 136 -4.42 9.99 5.73
N MET A 137 -4.27 11.25 5.33
CA MET A 137 -3.68 11.61 4.03
C MET A 137 -2.18 11.30 3.98
N GLU A 138 -1.66 11.10 2.77
CA GLU A 138 -0.22 10.91 2.55
C GLU A 138 0.59 12.17 2.90
N GLN A 139 -0.02 13.36 2.75
CA GLN A 139 0.59 14.65 3.08
C GLN A 139 -0.44 15.63 3.66
N GLU A 140 0.04 16.62 4.37
CA GLU A 140 -0.75 17.77 4.83
C GLU A 140 -0.97 18.76 3.69
N LEU A 141 -2.07 19.50 3.73
CA LEU A 141 -2.35 20.60 2.83
C LEU A 141 -2.39 21.91 3.62
N GLU A 142 -1.89 22.99 3.01
CA GLU A 142 -2.04 24.32 3.54
C GLU A 142 -3.48 24.84 3.29
N PRO A 143 -3.92 25.88 4.06
CA PRO A 143 -5.21 26.50 3.78
C PRO A 143 -5.31 27.01 2.34
N GLY A 144 -6.42 26.67 1.67
CA GLY A 144 -6.62 27.05 0.27
C GLY A 144 -7.79 26.32 -0.38
N GLU A 145 -8.02 26.63 -1.65
CA GLU A 145 -8.96 25.95 -2.52
C GLU A 145 -8.19 25.19 -3.59
N TYR A 146 -8.50 23.91 -3.74
CA TYR A 146 -7.84 22.99 -4.66
C TYR A 146 -8.87 22.33 -5.56
N GLN A 147 -8.48 22.04 -6.81
CA GLN A 147 -9.23 21.10 -7.64
C GLN A 147 -8.76 19.68 -7.32
N ALA A 148 -9.69 18.82 -6.94
CA ALA A 148 -9.42 17.45 -6.57
C ALA A 148 -10.22 16.47 -7.43
N ILE A 149 -9.74 15.24 -7.49
CA ILE A 149 -10.34 14.13 -8.20
C ILE A 149 -10.52 12.98 -7.21
N ILE A 150 -11.74 12.46 -7.13
CA ILE A 150 -12.01 11.17 -6.51
C ILE A 150 -12.12 10.11 -7.61
N GLU A 151 -11.33 9.05 -7.50
CA GLU A 151 -11.31 7.93 -8.43
C GLU A 151 -11.80 6.67 -7.71
N TYR A 152 -12.72 5.97 -8.33
CA TYR A 152 -13.26 4.70 -7.87
C TYR A 152 -12.75 3.59 -8.76
N LYS A 153 -11.90 2.72 -8.23
CA LYS A 153 -11.54 1.46 -8.87
C LYS A 153 -12.50 0.39 -8.38
N CYS A 154 -13.14 -0.30 -9.32
CA CYS A 154 -14.12 -1.33 -9.02
C CYS A 154 -13.52 -2.72 -9.24
N TYR A 155 -13.88 -3.66 -8.36
CA TYR A 155 -13.38 -5.03 -8.39
C TYR A 155 -14.50 -6.03 -8.11
N SER A 156 -14.49 -7.15 -8.81
CA SER A 156 -15.44 -8.24 -8.62
C SER A 156 -15.46 -8.76 -7.18
N LEU A 157 -16.64 -9.05 -6.66
CA LEU A 157 -16.81 -9.67 -5.33
C LEU A 157 -16.30 -11.11 -5.29
N GLU A 158 -16.24 -11.81 -6.44
CA GLU A 158 -15.88 -13.21 -6.51
C GLU A 158 -14.36 -13.43 -6.49
N ASP A 159 -13.63 -12.72 -7.35
CA ASP A 159 -12.21 -13.00 -7.62
C ASP A 159 -11.33 -11.74 -7.56
N LYS A 160 -11.90 -10.57 -7.23
CA LYS A 160 -11.23 -9.27 -7.24
C LYS A 160 -10.61 -8.90 -8.59
N SER A 161 -11.13 -9.43 -9.69
CA SER A 161 -10.77 -8.96 -11.01
C SER A 161 -11.22 -7.50 -11.20
N SER A 162 -10.42 -6.71 -11.93
CA SER A 162 -10.73 -5.30 -12.17
C SER A 162 -11.96 -5.16 -13.06
N LEU A 163 -12.88 -4.29 -12.64
CA LEU A 163 -14.06 -3.87 -13.41
C LEU A 163 -13.89 -2.42 -13.87
N ASN A 164 -14.85 -1.92 -14.65
CA ASN A 164 -14.89 -0.52 -15.02
C ASN A 164 -15.15 0.32 -13.76
N GLY A 165 -14.34 1.35 -13.58
CA GLY A 165 -14.49 2.33 -12.52
C GLY A 165 -14.93 3.69 -13.04
N GLY A 166 -14.90 4.69 -12.18
CA GLY A 166 -15.25 6.06 -12.51
C GLY A 166 -14.41 7.07 -11.75
N SER A 167 -14.57 8.33 -12.12
CA SER A 167 -13.95 9.44 -11.40
C SER A 167 -14.83 10.68 -11.48
N ALA A 168 -14.77 11.52 -10.43
CA ALA A 168 -15.43 12.81 -10.39
C ALA A 168 -14.44 13.88 -9.94
N GLN A 169 -14.56 15.10 -10.49
CA GLN A 169 -13.84 16.28 -10.02
C GLN A 169 -14.71 17.06 -9.04
N PHE A 170 -14.08 17.67 -8.06
CA PHE A 170 -14.75 18.49 -7.06
C PHE A 170 -13.83 19.57 -6.48
N ASN A 171 -14.43 20.54 -5.80
CA ASN A 171 -13.69 21.60 -5.10
C ASN A 171 -13.30 21.12 -3.69
N LEU A 172 -11.99 21.06 -3.41
CA LEU A 172 -11.47 20.76 -2.08
C LEU A 172 -11.13 22.06 -1.36
N ILE A 173 -11.84 22.33 -0.26
CA ILE A 173 -11.66 23.53 0.57
C ILE A 173 -10.89 23.12 1.82
N VAL A 174 -9.68 23.65 1.99
CA VAL A 174 -8.80 23.39 3.14
C VAL A 174 -8.76 24.63 4.04
N LYS A 175 -9.13 24.49 5.34
CA LYS A 175 -9.24 25.62 6.28
C LYS A 175 -8.96 25.23 7.73
#